data_4b16c9a980d99f0d22f97b31218cd493
#
_entry.id   4b16c9a980d99f0d22f97b31218cd493
#
_cell.length_a   1.000
_cell.length_b   1.000
_cell.length_c   1.000
_cell.angle_alpha   90.00
_cell.angle_beta   90.00
_cell.angle_gamma   90.00
#
_symmetry.space_group_name_H-M   'P 1'
#
loop_
_entity.id
_entity.type
_entity.pdbx_description
1 polymer ?
#
loop_
_entity_poly.entity_id
_entity_poly.type
_entity_poly.pdbx_seq_one_letter_code
_entity_poly.pdbx_strand_id
1 'polypeptide(L)'
;MNLTGKTFRAVSNSKNGNLNTETQMRFTSDDGIVVGVYSGGTITVGHVLAKRISELTMDMLYHGATKDGAHNAGKAHATFSQDNEGHVRMHLDWQWLTGDQSKGQSEWILVDSAT
;
A
#
# COMPACT_ATOMS: atom_id res chain seq x y z
N MET A 1 -12.08 -4.04 10.43
CA MET A 1 -11.98 -4.84 9.19
C MET A 1 -10.71 -5.67 9.24
N ASN A 2 -10.84 -6.95 9.02
CA ASN A 2 -9.69 -7.85 8.92
C ASN A 2 -9.16 -7.83 7.49
N LEU A 3 -7.87 -7.58 7.33
CA LEU A 3 -7.26 -7.41 6.02
C LEU A 3 -6.74 -8.71 5.41
N THR A 4 -6.70 -9.81 6.17
CA THR A 4 -6.14 -11.08 5.70
C THR A 4 -6.79 -11.52 4.38
N GLY A 5 -5.98 -11.77 3.37
CA GLY A 5 -6.44 -12.20 2.05
C GLY A 5 -7.00 -11.09 1.16
N LYS A 6 -7.03 -9.85 1.64
CA LYS A 6 -7.58 -8.74 0.84
C LYS A 6 -6.48 -8.12 -0.02
N THR A 7 -6.86 -7.76 -1.24
CA THR A 7 -5.96 -7.14 -2.21
C THR A 7 -6.49 -5.75 -2.54
N PHE A 8 -5.60 -4.78 -2.53
CA PHE A 8 -5.87 -3.41 -2.96
C PHE A 8 -5.08 -3.10 -4.22
N ARG A 9 -5.68 -2.35 -5.12
CA ARG A 9 -5.05 -1.89 -6.36
C ARG A 9 -4.85 -0.38 -6.28
N ALA A 10 -3.68 0.08 -6.70
CA ALA A 10 -3.42 1.52 -6.76
C ALA A 10 -4.30 2.17 -7.82
N VAL A 11 -4.93 3.29 -7.48
CA VAL A 11 -5.77 4.05 -8.42
C VAL A 11 -5.20 5.43 -8.71
N SER A 12 -4.37 5.96 -7.82
CA SER A 12 -3.66 7.21 -8.07
C SER A 12 -2.41 7.27 -7.21
N ASN A 13 -1.44 8.07 -7.63
CA ASN A 13 -0.19 8.30 -6.92
C ASN A 13 0.36 9.66 -7.29
N SER A 14 1.10 10.28 -6.36
CA SER A 14 1.81 11.53 -6.63
C SER A 14 2.89 11.30 -7.68
N LYS A 15 3.28 12.36 -8.40
CA LYS A 15 4.24 12.29 -9.51
C LYS A 15 5.59 11.68 -9.11
N ASN A 16 6.02 11.86 -7.87
CA ASN A 16 7.30 11.38 -7.36
C ASN A 16 7.22 9.99 -6.74
N GLY A 17 6.10 9.29 -6.91
CA GLY A 17 5.96 7.92 -6.45
C GLY A 17 6.30 6.91 -7.55
N ASN A 18 6.58 5.67 -7.15
CA ASN A 18 6.92 4.59 -8.07
C ASN A 18 5.72 3.73 -8.45
N LEU A 19 4.56 4.00 -7.85
CA LEU A 19 3.38 3.18 -8.04
C LEU A 19 2.62 3.61 -9.28
N ASN A 20 1.94 2.66 -9.92
CA ASN A 20 0.99 2.93 -10.98
C ASN A 20 -0.23 2.04 -10.80
N THR A 21 -1.21 2.16 -11.70
CA THR A 21 -2.47 1.44 -11.58
C THR A 21 -2.35 -0.08 -11.73
N GLU A 22 -1.19 -0.58 -12.13
CA GLU A 22 -0.91 -2.01 -12.20
C GLU A 22 -0.38 -2.56 -10.88
N THR A 23 -0.01 -1.69 -9.93
CA THR A 23 0.53 -2.11 -8.64
C THR A 23 -0.60 -2.58 -7.74
N GLN A 24 -0.41 -3.75 -7.14
CA GLN A 24 -1.34 -4.33 -6.17
C GLN A 24 -0.64 -4.61 -4.87
N MET A 25 -1.37 -4.47 -3.78
CA MET A 25 -0.91 -4.78 -2.42
C MET A 25 -1.87 -5.81 -1.82
N ARG A 26 -1.32 -6.97 -1.47
CA ARG A 26 -2.11 -8.04 -0.87
C ARG A 26 -1.68 -8.23 0.56
N PHE A 27 -2.64 -8.18 1.47
CA PHE A 27 -2.38 -8.42 2.88
C PHE A 27 -2.49 -9.91 3.16
N THR A 28 -1.47 -10.47 3.79
CA THR A 28 -1.36 -11.91 4.03
C THR A 28 -1.72 -12.29 5.45
N SER A 29 -1.61 -11.36 6.41
CA SER A 29 -2.03 -11.59 7.78
C SER A 29 -2.41 -10.27 8.45
N ASP A 30 -3.28 -10.36 9.45
CA ASP A 30 -3.77 -9.22 10.21
C ASP A 30 -4.11 -9.71 11.61
N ASP A 31 -3.07 -10.02 12.38
CA ASP A 31 -3.19 -10.56 13.74
C ASP A 31 -2.16 -9.86 14.62
N GLY A 32 -2.52 -8.67 15.10
CA GLY A 32 -1.61 -7.81 15.85
C GLY A 32 -0.73 -6.96 14.94
N ILE A 33 0.04 -7.61 14.08
CA ILE A 33 0.81 -6.96 13.02
C ILE A 33 0.19 -7.31 11.68
N VAL A 34 0.06 -6.32 10.82
CA VAL A 34 -0.45 -6.52 9.46
C VAL A 34 0.75 -6.75 8.53
N VAL A 35 0.71 -7.83 7.78
CA VAL A 35 1.77 -8.19 6.83
C VAL A 35 1.20 -8.18 5.43
N GLY A 36 1.93 -7.61 4.49
CA GLY A 36 1.50 -7.58 3.10
C GLY A 36 2.67 -7.67 2.13
N VAL A 37 2.32 -7.89 0.87
CA VAL A 37 3.25 -7.88 -0.26
C VAL A 37 2.67 -6.98 -1.34
N TYR A 38 3.52 -6.27 -2.07
CA TYR A 38 3.07 -5.48 -3.20
C TYR A 38 3.96 -5.73 -4.41
N SER A 39 3.36 -5.62 -5.59
CA SER A 39 4.05 -5.88 -6.86
C SER A 39 3.22 -5.31 -8.00
N GLY A 40 3.80 -5.32 -9.19
CA GLY A 40 3.15 -4.87 -10.41
C GLY A 40 3.64 -3.52 -10.88
N GLY A 41 3.47 -3.24 -12.16
CA GLY A 41 4.01 -2.05 -12.78
C GLY A 41 5.53 -2.05 -12.73
N THR A 42 6.12 -1.03 -12.14
CA THR A 42 7.58 -0.92 -12.00
C THR A 42 8.13 -1.70 -10.81
N ILE A 43 7.26 -2.27 -9.97
CA ILE A 43 7.66 -2.96 -8.75
C ILE A 43 7.76 -4.46 -9.03
N THR A 44 8.92 -5.04 -8.78
CA THR A 44 9.10 -6.49 -8.88
C THR A 44 8.49 -7.19 -7.67
N VAL A 45 8.87 -6.76 -6.48
CA VAL A 45 8.33 -7.28 -5.22
C VAL A 45 8.58 -6.28 -4.12
N GLY A 46 7.63 -6.18 -3.20
CA GLY A 46 7.78 -5.38 -1.99
C GLY A 46 7.11 -6.05 -0.82
N HIS A 47 7.53 -5.69 0.37
CA HIS A 47 6.99 -6.19 1.63
C HIS A 47 6.52 -5.05 2.50
N VAL A 48 5.43 -5.28 3.21
CA VAL A 48 4.81 -4.31 4.12
C VAL A 48 4.68 -4.93 5.50
N LEU A 49 5.08 -4.17 6.50
CA LEU A 49 4.71 -4.43 7.90
C LEU A 49 3.96 -3.21 8.38
N ALA A 50 2.81 -3.42 8.99
CA ALA A 50 2.00 -2.32 9.50
C ALA A 50 1.52 -2.61 10.91
N LYS A 51 1.39 -1.53 11.68
CA LYS A 51 0.87 -1.56 13.03
C LYS A 51 -0.47 -0.83 13.03
N ARG A 52 -1.50 -1.48 13.51
CA ARG A 52 -2.79 -0.83 13.65
C ARG A 52 -2.73 0.24 14.74
N ILE A 53 -3.22 1.43 14.40
CA ILE A 53 -3.34 2.55 15.34
C ILE A 53 -4.79 2.64 15.83
N SER A 54 -5.74 2.45 14.93
CA SER A 54 -7.17 2.43 15.24
C SER A 54 -7.85 1.46 14.28
N GLU A 55 -9.16 1.37 14.35
CA GLU A 55 -9.92 0.51 13.44
C GLU A 55 -9.72 0.88 11.97
N LEU A 56 -9.53 2.17 11.68
CA LEU A 56 -9.44 2.69 10.31
C LEU A 56 -8.07 3.25 9.95
N THR A 57 -7.08 3.14 10.84
CA THR A 57 -5.75 3.69 10.55
C THR A 57 -4.66 2.72 10.96
N MET A 58 -3.54 2.79 10.24
CA MET A 58 -2.35 2.03 10.58
C MET A 58 -1.09 2.74 10.09
N ASP A 59 0.02 2.49 10.77
CA ASP A 59 1.33 2.96 10.34
C ASP A 59 2.10 1.82 9.69
N MET A 60 2.68 2.10 8.53
CA MET A 60 3.32 1.11 7.69
C MET A 60 4.81 1.41 7.52
N LEU A 61 5.59 0.35 7.47
CA LEU A 61 6.94 0.36 6.91
C LEU A 61 6.95 -0.59 5.72
N TYR A 62 7.60 -0.19 4.65
CA TYR A 62 7.66 -1.02 3.45
C TYR A 62 9.00 -0.87 2.75
N HIS A 63 9.37 -1.90 2.00
CA HIS A 63 10.53 -1.86 1.12
C HIS A 63 10.27 -2.75 -0.08
N GLY A 64 10.86 -2.38 -1.20
CA GLY A 64 10.64 -3.12 -2.44
C GLY A 64 11.73 -2.92 -3.44
N ALA A 65 11.78 -3.82 -4.40
CA ALA A 65 12.70 -3.78 -5.52
C ALA A 65 11.95 -3.40 -6.79
N THR A 66 12.53 -2.53 -7.58
CA THR A 66 12.00 -2.14 -8.88
C THR A 66 12.64 -2.96 -9.99
N LYS A 67 12.03 -2.93 -11.17
CA LYS A 67 12.51 -3.71 -12.31
C LYS A 67 13.88 -3.26 -12.82
N ASP A 68 14.25 -2.00 -12.53
CA ASP A 68 15.58 -1.48 -12.89
C ASP A 68 16.64 -1.80 -11.83
N GLY A 69 16.28 -2.57 -10.79
CA GLY A 69 17.23 -3.02 -9.78
C GLY A 69 17.37 -2.10 -8.58
N ALA A 70 16.59 -1.02 -8.49
CA ALA A 70 16.60 -0.16 -7.31
C ALA A 70 15.92 -0.83 -6.13
N HIS A 71 16.40 -0.56 -4.93
CA HIS A 71 15.79 -1.04 -3.69
C HIS A 71 15.44 0.16 -2.84
N ASN A 72 14.16 0.35 -2.59
CA ASN A 72 13.62 1.52 -1.90
C ASN A 72 12.85 1.11 -0.67
N ALA A 73 12.99 1.89 0.39
CA ALA A 73 12.24 1.71 1.63
C ALA A 73 11.50 2.99 1.96
N GLY A 74 10.34 2.84 2.57
CA GLY A 74 9.50 3.96 2.94
C GLY A 74 8.62 3.68 4.14
N LYS A 75 7.93 4.73 4.57
CA LYS A 75 6.90 4.66 5.60
C LYS A 75 5.65 5.33 5.10
N ALA A 76 4.52 4.95 5.66
CA ALA A 76 3.24 5.56 5.30
C ALA A 76 2.27 5.49 6.47
N HIS A 77 1.38 6.48 6.51
CA HIS A 77 0.19 6.42 7.35
C HIS A 77 -0.98 6.04 6.46
N ALA A 78 -1.67 4.97 6.79
CA ALA A 78 -2.79 4.45 6.01
C ALA A 78 -4.11 4.80 6.70
N THR A 79 -5.08 5.27 5.92
CA THR A 79 -6.43 5.54 6.38
C THR A 79 -7.41 4.81 5.49
N PHE A 80 -8.30 4.03 6.10
CA PHE A 80 -9.34 3.30 5.37
C PHE A 80 -10.65 4.07 5.42
N SER A 81 -11.38 4.04 4.31
CA SER A 81 -12.68 4.68 4.19
C SER A 81 -13.55 3.90 3.21
N GLN A 82 -14.80 4.31 3.10
CA GLN A 82 -15.72 3.75 2.13
C GLN A 82 -16.24 4.91 1.27
N ASP A 83 -16.21 4.76 -0.05
CA ASP A 83 -16.66 5.82 -0.95
C ASP A 83 -18.18 5.79 -1.12
N ASN A 84 -18.71 6.70 -1.93
CA ASN A 84 -20.15 6.83 -2.14
C ASN A 84 -20.78 5.61 -2.81
N GLU A 85 -19.96 4.78 -3.45
CA GLU A 85 -20.42 3.55 -4.10
C GLU A 85 -20.24 2.33 -3.22
N GLY A 86 -19.78 2.52 -1.99
CA GLY A 86 -19.56 1.45 -1.02
C GLY A 86 -18.21 0.73 -1.17
N HIS A 87 -17.33 1.21 -2.03
CA HIS A 87 -16.01 0.61 -2.19
C HIS A 87 -15.09 1.00 -1.03
N VAL A 88 -14.37 0.02 -0.50
CA VAL A 88 -13.35 0.28 0.53
C VAL A 88 -12.12 0.88 -0.14
N ARG A 89 -11.66 1.98 0.43
CA ARG A 89 -10.50 2.73 -0.05
C ARG A 89 -9.42 2.75 1.01
N MET A 90 -8.17 2.76 0.56
CA MET A 90 -7.01 2.96 1.43
C MET A 90 -6.24 4.16 0.91
N HIS A 91 -6.09 5.16 1.76
CA HIS A 91 -5.30 6.35 1.45
C HIS A 91 -3.96 6.23 2.16
N LEU A 92 -2.87 6.41 1.43
CA LEU A 92 -1.53 6.40 2.00
C LEU A 92 -0.92 7.79 1.92
N ASP A 93 -0.48 8.30 3.07
CA ASP A 93 0.46 9.40 3.14
C ASP A 93 1.84 8.78 3.31
N TRP A 94 2.65 8.83 2.27
CA TRP A 94 3.91 8.09 2.25
C TRP A 94 5.12 9.02 2.19
N GLN A 95 6.25 8.50 2.66
CA GLN A 95 7.54 9.16 2.56
C GLN A 95 8.62 8.12 2.30
N TRP A 96 9.46 8.37 1.30
CA TRP A 96 10.64 7.54 1.09
C TRP A 96 11.67 7.78 2.18
N LEU A 97 12.27 6.70 2.67
CA LEU A 97 13.38 6.75 3.62
C LEU A 97 14.73 6.62 2.92
N THR A 98 14.70 6.24 1.64
CA THR A 98 15.87 6.13 0.76
C THR A 98 15.71 7.11 -0.40
N GLY A 99 16.78 7.25 -1.20
CA GLY A 99 16.75 8.13 -2.36
C GLY A 99 16.61 9.59 -1.95
N ASP A 100 15.71 10.30 -2.60
CA ASP A 100 15.50 11.74 -2.39
C ASP A 100 14.65 12.04 -1.16
N GLN A 101 14.13 11.01 -0.46
CA GLN A 101 13.29 11.13 0.72
C GLN A 101 12.03 11.96 0.49
N SER A 102 11.52 11.95 -0.73
CA SER A 102 10.31 12.69 -1.09
C SER A 102 9.07 12.11 -0.41
N LYS A 103 8.03 12.94 -0.34
CA LYS A 103 6.73 12.60 0.23
C LYS A 103 5.66 12.66 -0.83
N GLY A 104 4.56 11.97 -0.60
CA GLY A 104 3.41 12.03 -1.47
C GLY A 104 2.22 11.29 -0.89
N GLN A 105 1.23 11.10 -1.75
CA GLN A 105 -0.01 10.44 -1.39
C GLN A 105 -0.38 9.46 -2.48
N SER A 106 -1.05 8.37 -2.11
CA SER A 106 -1.62 7.43 -3.06
C SER A 106 -2.97 6.93 -2.57
N GLU A 107 -3.82 6.60 -3.51
CA GLU A 107 -5.14 6.05 -3.25
C GLU A 107 -5.20 4.63 -3.80
N TRP A 108 -5.84 3.75 -3.05
CA TRP A 108 -5.99 2.34 -3.37
C TRP A 108 -7.44 1.95 -3.18
N ILE A 109 -7.89 1.00 -3.98
CA ILE A 109 -9.25 0.46 -3.88
C ILE A 109 -9.18 -1.04 -3.63
N LEU A 110 -10.06 -1.53 -2.76
CA LEU A 110 -10.18 -2.96 -2.51
C LEU A 110 -10.66 -3.65 -3.77
N VAL A 111 -9.91 -4.65 -4.21
CA VAL A 111 -10.27 -5.45 -5.36
C VAL A 111 -11.33 -6.46 -4.93
N ASP A 112 -12.45 -6.50 -5.66
CA ASP A 112 -13.48 -7.49 -5.42
C ASP A 112 -12.96 -8.86 -5.85
N SER A 113 -12.82 -9.75 -4.88
CA SER A 113 -12.33 -11.10 -5.12
C SER A 113 -13.46 -12.10 -5.37
N ALA A 114 -14.66 -11.63 -5.56
CA ALA A 114 -15.83 -12.50 -5.78
C ALA A 114 -15.78 -13.13 -7.16
N THR A 115 -15.09 -14.19 -7.29
CA THR A 115 -15.02 -14.98 -8.51
C THR A 115 -15.36 -16.41 -8.22
#